data_fafdfc73b06e921313a4871fd77c6a7a
#
_entry.id   fafdfc73b06e921313a4871fd77c6a7a
#
_cell.length_a   1.000
_cell.length_b   1.000
_cell.length_c   1.000
_cell.angle_alpha   90.00
_cell.angle_beta   90.00
_cell.angle_gamma   90.00
#
_symmetry.space_group_name_H-M   'P 1'
#
loop_
_entity.id
_entity.type
_entity.pdbx_description
1 polymer ?
#
loop_
_entity_poly.entity_id
_entity_poly.type
_entity_poly.pdbx_seq_one_letter_code
_entity_poly.pdbx_strand_id
1 'polypeptide(L)'
;QGDYSRVQEGNMENRLQFFTERYQTIGKYLYGYGRFQFDMSHVKERSWSDVQRTYHSDPFIVGSSVRGAYDNQRFDFTAALGTTAFRGWRFGARLDYLVSDLSRLRDPRSRSQLLDYRITPSATYTIGRNTFGVSGFYNRRKEKIPNINTVQDDPNLVYYQMSGMEAASGTTGGYKGFQREWVNHQVGASLAYGYKSGDFSSLTTATVSRGEEYIYEQYKREPGRYTAYRYALNTRNRLLAGRLL
;
A
#
# COMPACT_ATOMS: atom_id res chain seq x y z
N GLN A 1 27.92 -14.29 9.15
CA GLN A 1 26.76 -13.42 8.91
C GLN A 1 26.98 -12.77 7.57
N GLY A 2 26.19 -13.11 6.56
CA GLY A 2 26.20 -12.46 5.26
C GLY A 2 25.05 -11.47 5.19
N ASP A 3 25.31 -10.29 4.64
CA ASP A 3 24.25 -9.32 4.33
C ASP A 3 23.45 -9.85 3.14
N TYR A 4 22.23 -10.33 3.42
CA TYR A 4 21.32 -10.79 2.39
C TYR A 4 20.40 -9.65 1.98
N SER A 5 20.50 -9.21 0.73
CA SER A 5 19.53 -8.30 0.12
C SER A 5 18.92 -8.95 -1.13
N ARG A 6 17.62 -8.74 -1.34
CA ARG A 6 16.99 -9.16 -2.59
C ARG A 6 17.39 -8.21 -3.71
N VAL A 7 17.71 -8.77 -4.86
CA VAL A 7 18.08 -7.95 -6.04
C VAL A 7 16.97 -6.99 -6.47
N GLN A 8 15.71 -7.31 -6.15
CA GLN A 8 14.55 -6.46 -6.41
C GLN A 8 14.44 -5.26 -5.46
N GLU A 9 15.22 -5.23 -4.38
CA GLU A 9 15.21 -4.14 -3.39
C GLU A 9 16.43 -3.25 -3.48
N GLY A 10 17.48 -3.74 -4.18
CA GLY A 10 18.77 -3.08 -4.21
C GLY A 10 19.61 -3.33 -2.96
N ASN A 11 20.77 -2.73 -2.90
CA ASN A 11 21.74 -2.91 -1.82
C ASN A 11 21.93 -1.66 -0.94
N MET A 12 21.43 -0.50 -1.36
CA MET A 12 21.56 0.76 -0.64
C MET A 12 20.33 1.63 -0.90
N GLU A 13 19.74 2.17 0.16
CA GLU A 13 18.67 3.15 0.09
C GLU A 13 19.04 4.40 0.90
N ASN A 14 18.99 5.57 0.26
CA ASN A 14 19.01 6.86 0.91
C ASN A 14 17.60 7.42 0.90
N ARG A 15 17.07 7.81 2.08
CA ARG A 15 15.70 8.27 2.22
C ARG A 15 15.61 9.57 2.99
N LEU A 16 14.84 10.51 2.45
CA LEU A 16 14.37 11.70 3.13
C LEU A 16 12.89 11.56 3.38
N GLN A 17 12.46 11.76 4.62
CA GLN A 17 11.08 11.68 5.03
C GLN A 17 10.68 12.94 5.79
N PHE A 18 9.54 13.49 5.44
CA PHE A 18 8.84 14.52 6.19
C PHE A 18 7.44 14.06 6.49
N PHE A 19 6.99 14.24 7.73
CA PHE A 19 5.60 14.02 8.07
C PHE A 19 5.09 15.07 9.04
N THR A 20 3.78 15.33 8.98
CA THR A 20 3.03 16.14 9.92
C THR A 20 1.69 15.50 10.19
N GLU A 21 1.21 15.62 11.42
CA GLU A 21 -0.12 15.16 11.80
C GLU A 21 -0.78 16.10 12.78
N ARG A 22 -2.09 16.14 12.74
CA ARG A 22 -2.89 16.99 13.64
C ARG A 22 -4.20 16.31 14.00
N TYR A 23 -4.52 16.36 15.29
CA TYR A 23 -5.83 16.09 15.83
C TYR A 23 -6.49 17.40 16.21
N GLN A 24 -7.77 17.55 15.89
CA GLN A 24 -8.52 18.77 16.20
C GLN A 24 -9.98 18.45 16.48
N THR A 25 -10.54 19.12 17.50
CA THR A 25 -11.98 19.19 17.71
C THR A 25 -12.58 20.20 16.75
N ILE A 26 -13.62 19.81 16.02
CA ILE A 26 -14.31 20.61 15.03
C ILE A 26 -15.72 20.90 15.57
N GLY A 27 -15.91 22.09 16.15
CA GLY A 27 -17.14 22.44 16.82
C GLY A 27 -17.40 21.57 18.07
N LYS A 28 -18.67 21.31 18.39
CA LYS A 28 -19.08 20.57 19.62
C LYS A 28 -19.17 19.05 19.41
N TYR A 29 -19.27 18.59 18.16
CA TYR A 29 -19.74 17.23 17.87
C TYR A 29 -18.76 16.41 17.03
N LEU A 30 -17.69 17.00 16.49
CA LEU A 30 -16.77 16.33 15.59
C LEU A 30 -15.33 16.40 16.06
N TYR A 31 -14.59 15.33 15.78
CA TYR A 31 -13.13 15.26 15.86
C TYR A 31 -12.58 15.04 14.46
N GLY A 32 -11.55 15.78 14.12
CA GLY A 32 -10.80 15.64 12.88
C GLY A 32 -9.38 15.15 13.14
N TYR A 33 -8.88 14.31 12.25
CA TYR A 33 -7.49 13.90 12.18
C TYR A 33 -7.01 14.08 10.75
N GLY A 34 -5.84 14.64 10.60
CA GLY A 34 -5.13 14.76 9.34
C GLY A 34 -3.67 14.37 9.51
N ARG A 35 -3.14 13.62 8.55
CA ARG A 35 -1.71 13.29 8.44
C ARG A 35 -1.28 13.47 7.00
N PHE A 36 -0.14 14.07 6.82
CA PHE A 36 0.57 14.15 5.55
C PHE A 36 1.99 13.64 5.73
N GLN A 37 2.43 12.80 4.81
CA GLN A 37 3.80 12.30 4.76
C GLN A 37 4.32 12.41 3.33
N PHE A 38 5.52 12.91 3.20
CA PHE A 38 6.30 12.91 1.98
C PHE A 38 7.56 12.09 2.18
N ASP A 39 7.82 11.18 1.25
CA ASP A 39 9.03 10.37 1.21
C ASP A 39 9.71 10.56 -0.15
N MET A 40 11.00 10.76 -0.13
CA MET A 40 11.87 10.71 -1.30
C MET A 40 13.00 9.73 -1.02
N SER A 41 13.17 8.73 -1.89
CA SER A 41 14.25 7.76 -1.72
C SER A 41 15.00 7.52 -3.02
N HIS A 42 16.28 7.23 -2.87
CA HIS A 42 17.21 6.83 -3.94
C HIS A 42 17.75 5.44 -3.61
N VAL A 43 17.44 4.46 -4.47
CA VAL A 43 17.84 3.05 -4.30
C VAL A 43 18.86 2.70 -5.36
N LYS A 44 19.97 2.04 -4.96
CA LYS A 44 21.03 1.58 -5.87
C LYS A 44 20.99 0.07 -6.05
N GLU A 45 21.54 -0.38 -7.21
CA GLU A 45 21.74 -1.80 -7.54
C GLU A 45 20.47 -2.66 -7.53
N ARG A 46 19.32 -2.06 -7.83
CA ARG A 46 18.03 -2.77 -7.97
C ARG A 46 17.87 -3.31 -9.39
N SER A 47 17.31 -4.52 -9.53
CA SER A 47 17.01 -5.16 -10.80
C SER A 47 15.80 -6.10 -10.69
N TRP A 48 15.31 -6.60 -11.83
CA TRP A 48 14.24 -7.60 -11.96
C TRP A 48 12.86 -7.16 -11.47
N SER A 49 12.69 -5.95 -10.98
CA SER A 49 11.39 -5.44 -10.57
C SER A 49 11.32 -3.93 -10.68
N ASP A 50 10.45 -3.43 -11.52
CA ASP A 50 10.17 -2.01 -11.71
C ASP A 50 8.83 -1.60 -11.08
N VAL A 51 8.19 -2.51 -10.33
CA VAL A 51 6.97 -2.24 -9.58
C VAL A 51 7.28 -1.69 -8.19
N GLN A 52 6.32 -0.94 -7.64
CA GLN A 52 6.45 -0.32 -6.30
C GLN A 52 6.51 -1.36 -5.17
N ARG A 53 5.80 -2.48 -5.32
CA ARG A 53 5.76 -3.55 -4.33
C ARG A 53 6.64 -4.71 -4.78
N THR A 54 7.81 -4.85 -4.19
CA THR A 54 8.76 -5.93 -4.47
C THR A 54 8.45 -7.23 -3.74
N TYR A 55 7.66 -7.18 -2.66
CA TYR A 55 7.25 -8.34 -1.85
C TYR A 55 5.88 -8.90 -2.21
N HIS A 56 5.29 -8.45 -3.29
CA HIS A 56 4.00 -8.95 -3.70
C HIS A 56 4.16 -10.37 -4.28
N SER A 57 3.28 -11.28 -3.90
CA SER A 57 3.23 -12.64 -4.46
C SER A 57 2.65 -12.70 -5.87
N ASP A 58 2.39 -11.54 -6.47
CA ASP A 58 1.89 -11.42 -7.83
C ASP A 58 2.98 -11.82 -8.83
N PRO A 59 2.78 -12.87 -9.61
CA PRO A 59 3.76 -13.35 -10.59
C PRO A 59 3.83 -12.51 -11.88
N PHE A 60 3.09 -11.42 -11.98
CA PHE A 60 3.02 -10.54 -13.16
C PHE A 60 3.93 -9.32 -13.01
N ILE A 61 5.15 -9.51 -12.56
CA ILE A 61 6.13 -8.43 -12.43
C ILE A 61 6.82 -8.13 -13.76
N VAL A 62 7.43 -6.95 -13.84
CA VAL A 62 8.23 -6.52 -14.98
C VAL A 62 9.52 -5.89 -14.50
N GLY A 63 10.56 -5.96 -15.31
CA GLY A 63 11.85 -5.33 -14.98
C GLY A 63 12.98 -5.76 -15.91
N SER A 64 14.13 -5.12 -15.74
CA SER A 64 15.36 -5.47 -16.42
C SER A 64 16.29 -6.26 -15.50
N SER A 65 17.06 -7.18 -16.05
CA SER A 65 18.16 -7.90 -15.36
C SER A 65 19.34 -6.97 -15.04
N VAL A 66 19.47 -5.88 -15.76
CA VAL A 66 20.55 -4.90 -15.55
C VAL A 66 20.29 -4.14 -14.25
N ARG A 67 21.27 -4.15 -13.34
CA ARG A 67 21.19 -3.37 -12.10
C ARG A 67 21.20 -1.88 -12.39
N GLY A 68 20.35 -1.12 -11.71
CA GLY A 68 20.18 0.33 -11.88
C GLY A 68 19.86 1.05 -10.60
N ALA A 69 19.95 2.37 -10.66
CA ALA A 69 19.48 3.25 -9.61
C ALA A 69 18.01 3.64 -9.89
N TYR A 70 17.27 3.88 -8.80
CA TYR A 70 15.86 4.26 -8.84
C TYR A 70 15.62 5.42 -7.90
N ASP A 71 14.85 6.40 -8.38
CA ASP A 71 14.28 7.47 -7.56
C ASP A 71 12.80 7.17 -7.32
N ASN A 72 12.39 7.32 -6.06
CA ASN A 72 11.01 7.15 -5.65
C ASN A 72 10.54 8.39 -4.90
N GLN A 73 9.39 8.92 -5.31
CA GLN A 73 8.68 10.00 -4.62
C GLN A 73 7.31 9.49 -4.21
N ARG A 74 6.97 9.65 -2.94
CA ARG A 74 5.74 9.16 -2.36
C ARG A 74 5.06 10.21 -1.50
N PHE A 75 3.78 10.42 -1.73
CA PHE A 75 2.89 11.25 -0.94
C PHE A 75 1.81 10.39 -0.31
N ASP A 76 1.71 10.44 1.00
CA ASP A 76 0.75 9.68 1.80
C ASP A 76 -0.10 10.67 2.60
N PHE A 77 -1.40 10.66 2.39
CA PHE A 77 -2.37 11.50 3.06
C PHE A 77 -3.40 10.66 3.77
N THR A 78 -3.65 10.96 5.04
CA THR A 78 -4.75 10.37 5.82
C THR A 78 -5.64 11.48 6.35
N ALA A 79 -6.94 11.35 6.15
CA ALA A 79 -7.94 12.17 6.81
C ALA A 79 -8.93 11.27 7.54
N ALA A 80 -9.35 11.67 8.73
CA ALA A 80 -10.42 10.98 9.44
C ALA A 80 -11.31 12.00 10.16
N LEU A 81 -12.60 11.68 10.18
CA LEU A 81 -13.62 12.40 10.94
C LEU A 81 -14.33 11.42 11.86
N GLY A 82 -14.64 11.86 13.07
CA GLY A 82 -15.39 11.09 14.05
C GLY A 82 -16.33 11.98 14.84
N THR A 83 -17.48 11.42 15.24
CA THR A 83 -18.45 12.13 16.08
C THR A 83 -18.10 11.98 17.56
N THR A 84 -18.53 12.93 18.39
CA THR A 84 -18.68 12.71 19.82
C THR A 84 -19.71 11.62 20.11
N ALA A 85 -19.72 11.11 21.32
CA ALA A 85 -20.69 10.08 21.71
C ALA A 85 -22.11 10.67 21.77
N PHE A 86 -23.04 10.01 21.09
CA PHE A 86 -24.47 10.28 21.17
C PHE A 86 -25.19 9.01 21.61
N ARG A 87 -25.73 8.99 22.83
CA ARG A 87 -26.41 7.82 23.43
C ARG A 87 -25.60 6.52 23.32
N GLY A 88 -24.27 6.59 23.52
CA GLY A 88 -23.35 5.46 23.41
C GLY A 88 -22.80 5.21 22.00
N TRP A 89 -23.38 5.78 20.96
CA TRP A 89 -22.93 5.66 19.58
C TRP A 89 -21.86 6.68 19.22
N ARG A 90 -20.88 6.26 18.39
CA ARG A 90 -19.97 7.13 17.66
C ARG A 90 -19.87 6.64 16.23
N PHE A 91 -19.82 7.58 15.30
CA PHE A 91 -19.64 7.31 13.89
C PHE A 91 -18.32 7.91 13.41
N GLY A 92 -17.70 7.30 12.44
CA GLY A 92 -16.46 7.79 11.87
C GLY A 92 -16.30 7.37 10.42
N ALA A 93 -15.46 8.13 9.73
CA ALA A 93 -15.00 7.80 8.39
C ALA A 93 -13.51 8.15 8.28
N ARG A 94 -12.75 7.32 7.58
CA ARG A 94 -11.34 7.52 7.30
C ARG A 94 -11.08 7.36 5.81
N LEU A 95 -10.26 8.26 5.28
CA LEU A 95 -9.68 8.21 3.95
C LEU A 95 -8.15 8.08 4.09
N ASP A 96 -7.58 7.04 3.51
CA ASP A 96 -6.15 6.93 3.25
C ASP A 96 -5.93 7.08 1.75
N TYR A 97 -4.99 7.93 1.35
CA TYR A 97 -4.70 8.24 -0.06
C TYR A 97 -3.20 8.32 -0.27
N LEU A 98 -2.69 7.53 -1.19
CA LEU A 98 -1.28 7.45 -1.51
C LEU A 98 -1.06 7.55 -3.00
N VAL A 99 -0.14 8.41 -3.40
CA VAL A 99 0.42 8.45 -4.75
C VAL A 99 1.93 8.31 -4.68
N SER A 100 2.48 7.59 -5.65
CA SER A 100 3.92 7.39 -5.72
C SER A 100 4.39 7.28 -7.15
N ASP A 101 5.61 7.72 -7.40
CA ASP A 101 6.30 7.68 -8.69
C ASP A 101 7.67 7.07 -8.50
N LEU A 102 7.92 5.94 -9.14
CA LEU A 102 9.19 5.22 -9.12
C LEU A 102 9.81 5.26 -10.50
N SER A 103 10.95 5.91 -10.64
CA SER A 103 11.67 6.10 -11.89
C SER A 103 13.00 5.39 -11.87
N ARG A 104 13.25 4.54 -12.88
CA ARG A 104 14.54 3.91 -13.13
C ARG A 104 15.43 4.86 -13.92
N LEU A 105 16.66 5.08 -13.45
CA LEU A 105 17.58 6.05 -14.01
C LEU A 105 18.50 5.47 -15.09
N ARG A 106 18.62 4.14 -15.17
CA ARG A 106 19.44 3.41 -16.16
C ARG A 106 18.59 2.71 -17.19
N ASP A 107 19.05 2.67 -18.44
CA ASP A 107 18.37 1.95 -19.52
C ASP A 107 18.26 0.44 -19.24
N PRO A 108 17.13 -0.17 -19.62
CA PRO A 108 15.90 0.44 -20.09
C PRO A 108 15.15 1.20 -18.97
N ARG A 109 14.70 2.42 -19.25
CA ARG A 109 14.12 3.33 -18.25
C ARG A 109 12.62 3.14 -18.17
N SER A 110 12.17 2.73 -17.00
CA SER A 110 10.75 2.64 -16.65
C SER A 110 10.33 3.74 -15.68
N ARG A 111 9.04 4.04 -15.69
CA ARG A 111 8.41 4.91 -14.69
C ARG A 111 7.13 4.26 -14.22
N SER A 112 7.10 3.83 -12.97
CA SER A 112 5.93 3.24 -12.34
C SER A 112 5.16 4.28 -11.54
N GLN A 113 3.90 4.47 -11.88
CA GLN A 113 2.98 5.40 -11.23
C GLN A 113 1.96 4.61 -10.41
N LEU A 114 1.86 4.92 -9.13
CA LEU A 114 0.98 4.26 -8.18
C LEU A 114 -0.04 5.24 -7.62
N LEU A 115 -1.30 4.79 -7.60
CA LEU A 115 -2.39 5.35 -6.83
C LEU A 115 -2.97 4.26 -5.93
N ASP A 116 -3.09 4.53 -4.63
CA ASP A 116 -3.72 3.64 -3.66
C ASP A 116 -4.61 4.47 -2.73
N TYR A 117 -5.91 4.18 -2.69
CA TYR A 117 -6.80 4.85 -1.75
C TYR A 117 -7.73 3.87 -1.07
N ARG A 118 -8.06 4.17 0.18
CA ARG A 118 -8.96 3.38 1.01
C ARG A 118 -9.92 4.28 1.75
N ILE A 119 -11.21 3.93 1.69
CA ILE A 119 -12.28 4.59 2.43
C ILE A 119 -12.81 3.59 3.45
N THR A 120 -12.94 4.02 4.70
CA THR A 120 -13.35 3.18 5.82
C THR A 120 -14.40 3.89 6.68
N PRO A 121 -15.69 3.72 6.41
CA PRO A 121 -16.75 4.09 7.36
C PRO A 121 -16.74 3.15 8.57
N SER A 122 -17.13 3.67 9.73
CA SER A 122 -17.16 2.92 10.98
C SER A 122 -18.22 3.44 11.94
N ALA A 123 -18.71 2.54 12.79
CA ALA A 123 -19.59 2.88 13.90
C ALA A 123 -19.16 2.08 15.14
N THR A 124 -19.28 2.70 16.31
CA THR A 124 -19.05 2.04 17.59
C THR A 124 -20.19 2.33 18.56
N TYR A 125 -20.50 1.36 19.41
CA TYR A 125 -21.47 1.47 20.48
C TYR A 125 -20.82 1.09 21.81
N THR A 126 -20.94 1.97 22.80
CA THR A 126 -20.36 1.75 24.14
C THR A 126 -21.47 1.62 25.18
N ILE A 127 -21.42 0.54 25.94
CA ILE A 127 -22.31 0.28 27.07
C ILE A 127 -21.49 -0.16 28.30
N GLY A 128 -21.48 0.64 29.33
CA GLY A 128 -20.67 0.38 30.52
C GLY A 128 -19.18 0.28 30.17
N ARG A 129 -18.59 -0.87 30.43
CA ARG A 129 -17.15 -1.18 30.18
C ARG A 129 -16.88 -1.77 28.79
N ASN A 130 -17.94 -2.04 28.02
CA ASN A 130 -17.87 -2.73 26.75
C ASN A 130 -18.07 -1.76 25.57
N THR A 131 -17.31 -1.94 24.53
CA THR A 131 -17.46 -1.21 23.27
C THR A 131 -17.48 -2.19 22.12
N PHE A 132 -18.52 -2.12 21.30
CA PHE A 132 -18.68 -2.89 20.08
C PHE A 132 -18.43 -1.98 18.89
N GLY A 133 -17.72 -2.44 17.89
CA GLY A 133 -17.40 -1.68 16.69
C GLY A 133 -17.67 -2.47 15.43
N VAL A 134 -18.10 -1.77 14.39
CA VAL A 134 -18.21 -2.29 13.04
C VAL A 134 -17.60 -1.29 12.07
N SER A 135 -16.86 -1.78 11.10
CA SER A 135 -16.37 -0.98 9.98
C SER A 135 -16.41 -1.78 8.69
N GLY A 136 -16.65 -1.07 7.59
CA GLY A 136 -16.45 -1.58 6.25
C GLY A 136 -15.34 -0.81 5.57
N PHE A 137 -14.72 -1.38 4.55
CA PHE A 137 -13.77 -0.63 3.74
C PHE A 137 -13.82 -1.03 2.27
N TYR A 138 -13.49 -0.06 1.45
CA TYR A 138 -13.15 -0.24 0.05
C TYR A 138 -11.76 0.34 -0.19
N ASN A 139 -10.88 -0.46 -0.80
CA ASN A 139 -9.56 -0.03 -1.23
C ASN A 139 -9.43 -0.25 -2.74
N ARG A 140 -8.90 0.74 -3.44
CA ARG A 140 -8.49 0.62 -4.82
C ARG A 140 -7.03 1.00 -4.96
N ARG A 141 -6.25 0.08 -5.52
CA ARG A 141 -4.86 0.31 -5.90
C ARG A 141 -4.72 0.16 -7.41
N LYS A 142 -4.06 1.13 -8.02
CA LYS A 142 -3.73 1.09 -9.42
C LYS A 142 -2.25 1.45 -9.58
N GLU A 143 -1.51 0.55 -10.20
CA GLU A 143 -0.13 0.79 -10.59
C GLU A 143 -0.02 0.68 -12.10
N LYS A 144 0.77 1.56 -12.74
CA LYS A 144 0.90 1.60 -14.18
C LYS A 144 2.33 1.94 -14.58
N ILE A 145 2.88 1.15 -15.50
CA ILE A 145 4.08 1.47 -16.27
C ILE A 145 3.61 1.74 -17.71
N PRO A 146 3.51 3.02 -18.12
CA PRO A 146 2.88 3.38 -19.41
C PRO A 146 3.79 3.11 -20.60
N ASN A 147 5.09 3.17 -20.42
CA ASN A 147 6.10 2.97 -21.46
C ASN A 147 7.48 2.69 -20.87
N ILE A 148 8.36 2.18 -21.70
CA ILE A 148 9.78 2.02 -21.44
C ILE A 148 10.55 2.86 -22.44
N ASN A 149 11.53 3.62 -21.94
CA ASN A 149 12.40 4.47 -22.75
C ASN A 149 13.83 3.97 -22.71
N THR A 150 14.56 4.18 -23.81
CA THR A 150 16.01 3.98 -23.87
C THR A 150 16.66 5.25 -24.37
N VAL A 151 17.81 5.59 -23.81
CA VAL A 151 18.68 6.68 -24.28
C VAL A 151 19.80 6.12 -25.14
N GLN A 152 20.26 4.91 -24.81
CA GLN A 152 21.25 4.18 -25.59
C GLN A 152 20.56 3.24 -26.57
N ASP A 153 20.98 3.26 -27.81
CA ASP A 153 20.50 2.31 -28.84
C ASP A 153 21.32 1.01 -28.73
N ASP A 154 21.08 0.25 -27.67
CA ASP A 154 21.69 -1.04 -27.43
C ASP A 154 20.67 -2.16 -27.68
N PRO A 155 20.83 -2.94 -28.76
CA PRO A 155 19.92 -4.02 -29.11
C PRO A 155 19.96 -5.18 -28.09
N ASN A 156 20.97 -5.25 -27.21
CA ASN A 156 21.09 -6.29 -26.20
C ASN A 156 20.33 -5.97 -24.91
N LEU A 157 19.78 -4.77 -24.77
CA LEU A 157 18.96 -4.41 -23.61
C LEU A 157 17.62 -5.15 -23.65
N VAL A 158 17.38 -5.99 -22.65
CA VAL A 158 16.16 -6.78 -22.54
C VAL A 158 15.31 -6.25 -21.38
N TYR A 159 14.02 -6.09 -21.64
CA TYR A 159 13.03 -5.81 -20.61
C TYR A 159 12.07 -7.00 -20.49
N TYR A 160 12.05 -7.61 -19.32
CA TYR A 160 11.31 -8.84 -19.08
C TYR A 160 9.90 -8.54 -18.56
N GLN A 161 8.95 -9.30 -19.07
CA GLN A 161 7.58 -9.37 -18.57
C GLN A 161 7.34 -10.79 -18.07
N MET A 162 6.92 -10.92 -16.82
CA MET A 162 6.48 -12.18 -16.26
C MET A 162 4.96 -12.26 -16.32
N SER A 163 4.46 -13.38 -16.83
CA SER A 163 3.02 -13.65 -16.97
C SER A 163 2.74 -15.00 -16.33
N GLY A 164 2.67 -15.01 -15.01
CA GLY A 164 2.61 -16.22 -14.19
C GLY A 164 4.01 -16.68 -13.76
N MET A 165 4.04 -17.81 -13.05
CA MET A 165 5.27 -18.39 -12.51
C MET A 165 6.12 -19.08 -13.60
N GLU A 166 5.51 -19.45 -14.72
CA GLU A 166 6.10 -20.32 -15.75
C GLU A 166 6.46 -19.58 -17.04
N ALA A 167 5.92 -18.38 -17.25
CA ALA A 167 6.10 -17.64 -18.48
C ALA A 167 6.84 -16.34 -18.24
N ALA A 168 7.99 -16.18 -18.91
CA ALA A 168 8.72 -14.93 -18.99
C ALA A 168 8.97 -14.61 -20.47
N SER A 169 8.70 -13.37 -20.87
CA SER A 169 9.04 -12.87 -22.19
C SER A 169 9.98 -11.68 -22.06
N GLY A 170 10.89 -11.53 -23.02
CA GLY A 170 11.83 -10.41 -23.11
C GLY A 170 11.54 -9.59 -24.36
N THR A 171 11.60 -8.27 -24.21
CA THR A 171 11.51 -7.32 -25.33
C THR A 171 12.89 -6.67 -25.50
N THR A 172 13.45 -6.75 -26.70
CA THR A 172 14.73 -6.13 -27.06
C THR A 172 14.48 -4.96 -28.00
N GLY A 173 15.07 -3.80 -27.72
CA GLY A 173 14.97 -2.60 -28.56
C GLY A 173 13.55 -2.14 -28.82
N GLY A 174 13.35 -0.90 -29.21
CA GLY A 174 12.08 -0.41 -29.70
C GLY A 174 10.86 -0.69 -28.81
N TYR A 175 10.94 -0.38 -27.52
CA TYR A 175 9.85 -0.61 -26.53
C TYR A 175 8.56 0.20 -26.79
N LYS A 176 8.33 0.59 -28.03
CA LYS A 176 7.13 1.29 -28.45
C LYS A 176 5.91 0.42 -28.17
N GLY A 177 4.94 1.00 -27.46
CA GLY A 177 3.71 0.32 -27.12
C GLY A 177 3.77 -0.60 -25.91
N PHE A 178 4.92 -0.67 -25.19
CA PHE A 178 4.95 -1.35 -23.92
C PHE A 178 4.00 -0.65 -22.94
N GLN A 179 3.14 -1.42 -22.31
CA GLN A 179 2.28 -0.95 -21.23
C GLN A 179 1.95 -2.12 -20.30
N ARG A 180 2.05 -1.90 -19.00
CA ARG A 180 1.55 -2.83 -17.98
C ARG A 180 0.81 -2.04 -16.91
N GLU A 181 -0.35 -2.55 -16.53
CA GLU A 181 -1.21 -1.93 -15.52
C GLU A 181 -1.73 -3.00 -14.57
N TRP A 182 -1.67 -2.75 -13.27
CA TRP A 182 -2.26 -3.56 -12.21
C TRP A 182 -3.38 -2.76 -11.56
N VAL A 183 -4.57 -3.32 -11.53
CA VAL A 183 -5.75 -2.70 -10.90
C VAL A 183 -6.29 -3.65 -9.85
N ASN A 184 -6.15 -3.28 -8.59
CA ASN A 184 -6.63 -4.06 -7.45
C ASN A 184 -7.85 -3.37 -6.84
N HIS A 185 -8.88 -4.16 -6.57
CA HIS A 185 -10.06 -3.77 -5.81
C HIS A 185 -10.18 -4.68 -4.60
N GLN A 186 -10.27 -4.11 -3.41
CA GLN A 186 -10.44 -4.86 -2.19
C GLN A 186 -11.61 -4.31 -1.38
N VAL A 187 -12.50 -5.19 -0.98
CA VAL A 187 -13.60 -4.89 -0.05
C VAL A 187 -13.45 -5.72 1.21
N GLY A 188 -13.86 -5.19 2.34
CA GLY A 188 -13.80 -5.93 3.57
C GLY A 188 -14.63 -5.29 4.67
N ALA A 189 -14.80 -6.05 5.75
CA ALA A 189 -15.48 -5.63 6.96
C ALA A 189 -14.70 -6.08 8.19
N SER A 190 -14.85 -5.35 9.28
CA SER A 190 -14.25 -5.67 10.57
C SER A 190 -15.27 -5.53 11.69
N LEU A 191 -15.20 -6.46 12.64
CA LEU A 191 -15.89 -6.39 13.91
C LEU A 191 -14.85 -6.16 15.01
N ALA A 192 -15.15 -5.25 15.93
CA ALA A 192 -14.27 -4.95 17.05
C ALA A 192 -15.01 -5.09 18.37
N TYR A 193 -14.33 -5.63 19.37
CA TYR A 193 -14.79 -5.68 20.75
C TYR A 193 -13.73 -5.08 21.66
N GLY A 194 -14.11 -4.06 22.40
CA GLY A 194 -13.28 -3.39 23.38
C GLY A 194 -13.83 -3.58 24.79
N TYR A 195 -12.95 -3.86 25.74
CA TYR A 195 -13.25 -3.91 27.16
C TYR A 195 -12.30 -3.01 27.92
N LYS A 196 -12.85 -2.21 28.86
CA LYS A 196 -12.05 -1.34 29.72
C LYS A 196 -12.54 -1.41 31.17
N SER A 197 -11.62 -1.76 32.08
CA SER A 197 -11.91 -1.81 33.53
C SER A 197 -10.69 -1.38 34.32
N GLY A 198 -10.77 -0.23 34.99
CA GLY A 198 -9.64 0.35 35.72
C GLY A 198 -8.41 0.49 34.82
N ASP A 199 -7.33 -0.14 35.23
CA ASP A 199 -6.03 -0.11 34.57
C ASP A 199 -5.91 -1.11 33.41
N PHE A 200 -6.90 -1.99 33.22
CA PHE A 200 -6.91 -2.97 32.13
C PHE A 200 -7.78 -2.52 30.98
N SER A 201 -7.24 -2.64 29.76
CA SER A 201 -8.00 -2.48 28.53
C SER A 201 -7.64 -3.56 27.51
N SER A 202 -8.63 -4.06 26.81
CA SER A 202 -8.49 -5.04 25.73
C SER A 202 -9.26 -4.56 24.50
N LEU A 203 -8.68 -4.74 23.32
CA LEU A 203 -9.33 -4.52 22.03
C LEU A 203 -9.04 -5.69 21.13
N THR A 204 -10.08 -6.40 20.72
CA THR A 204 -10.01 -7.50 19.76
C THR A 204 -10.73 -7.08 18.48
N THR A 205 -10.11 -7.28 17.33
CA THR A 205 -10.67 -6.95 16.02
C THR A 205 -10.54 -8.16 15.11
N ALA A 206 -11.66 -8.60 14.54
CA ALA A 206 -11.74 -9.61 13.50
C ALA A 206 -12.04 -8.93 12.17
N THR A 207 -11.27 -9.23 11.13
CA THR A 207 -11.40 -8.64 9.79
C THR A 207 -11.49 -9.71 8.74
N VAL A 208 -12.41 -9.56 7.79
CA VAL A 208 -12.51 -10.35 6.57
C VAL A 208 -12.45 -9.44 5.37
N SER A 209 -11.70 -9.82 4.35
CA SER A 209 -11.66 -9.08 3.10
C SER A 209 -11.43 -9.99 1.90
N ARG A 210 -11.93 -9.53 0.74
CA ARG A 210 -11.70 -10.10 -0.58
C ARG A 210 -11.07 -9.04 -1.46
N GLY A 211 -9.99 -9.41 -2.15
CA GLY A 211 -9.31 -8.59 -3.14
C GLY A 211 -9.28 -9.28 -4.49
N GLU A 212 -9.46 -8.51 -5.54
CA GLU A 212 -9.26 -8.93 -6.92
C GLU A 212 -8.28 -7.98 -7.60
N GLU A 213 -7.25 -8.53 -8.24
CA GLU A 213 -6.28 -7.77 -9.02
C GLU A 213 -6.34 -8.22 -10.48
N TYR A 214 -6.52 -7.26 -11.36
CA TYR A 214 -6.53 -7.41 -12.80
C TYR A 214 -5.23 -6.86 -13.35
N ILE A 215 -4.61 -7.62 -14.22
CA ILE A 215 -3.42 -7.20 -14.94
C ILE A 215 -3.83 -6.87 -16.37
N TYR A 216 -3.40 -5.72 -16.88
CA TYR A 216 -3.66 -5.31 -18.25
C TYR A 216 -2.35 -5.01 -18.97
N GLU A 217 -2.29 -5.42 -20.22
CA GLU A 217 -1.27 -5.05 -21.17
C GLU A 217 -1.79 -4.00 -22.16
N GLN A 218 -1.02 -3.73 -23.20
CA GLN A 218 -1.43 -2.88 -24.29
C GLN A 218 -2.80 -3.33 -24.86
N TYR A 219 -3.63 -2.36 -25.26
CA TYR A 219 -4.99 -2.61 -25.76
C TYR A 219 -5.93 -3.31 -24.77
N LYS A 220 -5.65 -3.17 -23.46
CA LYS A 220 -6.45 -3.80 -22.39
C LYS A 220 -6.53 -5.33 -22.49
N ARG A 221 -5.56 -5.96 -23.12
CA ARG A 221 -5.42 -7.41 -23.04
C ARG A 221 -5.15 -7.80 -21.58
N GLU A 222 -5.89 -8.76 -21.05
CA GLU A 222 -5.79 -9.26 -19.69
C GLU A 222 -5.00 -10.60 -19.67
N PRO A 223 -3.69 -10.60 -19.34
CA PRO A 223 -2.92 -11.83 -19.25
C PRO A 223 -3.24 -12.65 -18.00
N GLY A 224 -3.84 -12.04 -16.98
CA GLY A 224 -4.18 -12.75 -15.76
C GLY A 224 -4.99 -11.94 -14.76
N ARG A 225 -5.53 -12.69 -13.81
CA ARG A 225 -6.30 -12.18 -12.67
C ARG A 225 -5.88 -12.91 -11.40
N TYR A 226 -5.82 -12.17 -10.31
CA TYR A 226 -5.51 -12.72 -9.00
C TYR A 226 -6.64 -12.39 -8.02
N THR A 227 -7.12 -13.39 -7.28
CA THR A 227 -8.12 -13.22 -6.22
C THR A 227 -7.55 -13.69 -4.89
N ALA A 228 -7.69 -12.89 -3.85
CA ALA A 228 -7.23 -13.19 -2.50
C ALA A 228 -8.32 -12.97 -1.46
N TYR A 229 -8.42 -13.90 -0.52
CA TYR A 229 -9.19 -13.74 0.71
C TYR A 229 -8.22 -13.56 1.88
N ARG A 230 -8.54 -12.62 2.77
CA ARG A 230 -7.73 -12.38 3.97
C ARG A 230 -8.64 -12.40 5.18
N TYR A 231 -8.22 -13.17 6.17
CA TYR A 231 -8.81 -13.24 7.50
C TYR A 231 -7.75 -12.80 8.50
N ALA A 232 -8.11 -11.89 9.41
CA ALA A 232 -7.19 -11.41 10.43
C ALA A 232 -7.90 -11.31 11.76
N LEU A 233 -7.24 -11.77 12.82
CA LEU A 233 -7.65 -11.56 14.20
C LEU A 233 -6.51 -10.86 14.93
N ASN A 234 -6.80 -9.67 15.45
CA ASN A 234 -5.84 -8.88 16.21
C ASN A 234 -6.38 -8.62 17.61
N THR A 235 -5.56 -8.86 18.62
CA THR A 235 -5.88 -8.53 20.02
C THR A 235 -4.77 -7.68 20.60
N ARG A 236 -5.15 -6.57 21.23
CA ARG A 236 -4.25 -5.69 21.97
C ARG A 236 -4.72 -5.56 23.40
N ASN A 237 -3.90 -5.98 24.33
CA ASN A 237 -4.14 -5.85 25.75
C ASN A 237 -3.18 -4.83 26.34
N ARG A 238 -3.67 -3.97 27.25
CA ARG A 238 -2.89 -2.99 27.97
C ARG A 238 -3.24 -3.08 29.46
N LEU A 239 -2.23 -3.28 30.27
CA LEU A 239 -2.30 -3.19 31.73
C LEU A 239 -1.42 -2.02 32.16
N LEU A 240 -1.98 -1.05 32.87
CA LEU A 240 -1.22 -0.01 33.53
C LEU A 240 -0.83 -0.57 34.90
N ALA A 241 0.39 -1.11 35.04
CA ALA A 241 0.94 -1.45 36.35
C ALA A 241 1.08 -0.16 37.17
N GLY A 242 0.54 -0.15 38.37
CA GLY A 242 0.53 1.03 39.24
C GLY A 242 1.91 1.66 39.36
N ARG A 243 1.97 2.97 39.57
CA ARG A 243 3.21 3.69 39.89
C ARG A 243 3.86 2.98 41.08
N LEU A 244 5.05 2.44 40.87
CA LEU A 244 5.98 2.24 41.95
C LEU A 244 6.26 3.64 42.56
N LEU A 245 5.72 3.89 43.75
CA LEU A 245 6.04 5.06 44.58
C LEU A 245 7.50 4.98 45.00
#